data_c76964d38828be1ef28067ccecfcd77a
#
_entry.id   c76964d38828be1ef28067ccecfcd77a
#
_cell.length_a   1.000
_cell.length_b   1.000
_cell.length_c   1.000
_cell.angle_alpha   90.00
_cell.angle_beta   90.00
_cell.angle_gamma   90.00
#
_symmetry.space_group_name_H-M   'P 1'
#
loop_
_entity.id
_entity.type
_entity.pdbx_description
1 polymer ?
#
loop_
_entity_poly.entity_id
_entity_poly.type
_entity_poly.pdbx_seq_one_letter_code
_entity_poly.pdbx_strand_id
1 'polypeptide(L)'
;MEYEIVGGTLPVVICHLNKGEKMISDSGAMAWMDPCMKMETNGGGAGKIIGRMFSGETLFRNSYTANKDGLIAFASSFPGKIVAIDVEPGKEVIIQKSAFLASEENVETSVCFNKKFSSGIFGGEGFILTKISGHGTCFIEIDGSTVEYNLLPGQQMVIDTGYLAMMDATCKMDIQSVPGLKNKFLGGEGLFNTVVTGPGKIVVQTMPISAVANSLARFFPQGK
;
A
#
# COMPACT_ATOMS: atom_id res chain seq x y z
N MET A 1 -0.91 20.92 7.07
CA MET A 1 -2.10 20.46 6.30
C MET A 1 -3.17 19.95 7.25
N GLU A 2 -4.46 20.26 7.01
CA GLU A 2 -5.60 19.65 7.68
C GLU A 2 -6.25 18.63 6.76
N TYR A 3 -6.89 17.60 7.31
CA TYR A 3 -7.57 16.59 6.51
C TYR A 3 -8.79 16.02 7.23
N GLU A 4 -9.71 15.44 6.46
CA GLU A 4 -10.83 14.64 6.94
C GLU A 4 -10.97 13.36 6.13
N ILE A 5 -11.39 12.26 6.78
CA ILE A 5 -11.69 11.00 6.11
C ILE A 5 -13.18 10.74 6.21
N VAL A 6 -13.85 10.64 5.06
CA VAL A 6 -15.30 10.46 4.95
C VAL A 6 -15.64 9.31 4.02
N GLY A 7 -16.92 8.90 3.92
CA GLY A 7 -17.40 7.95 2.91
C GLY A 7 -17.57 6.49 3.39
N GLY A 8 -17.42 6.22 4.68
CA GLY A 8 -17.74 4.90 5.26
C GLY A 8 -16.88 3.77 4.66
N THR A 9 -17.51 2.80 3.99
CA THR A 9 -16.81 1.62 3.40
C THR A 9 -16.11 1.90 2.07
N LEU A 10 -16.37 3.04 1.45
CA LEU A 10 -15.67 3.55 0.26
C LEU A 10 -15.12 4.92 0.61
N PRO A 11 -14.05 4.98 1.41
CA PRO A 11 -13.58 6.21 2.00
C PRO A 11 -12.83 7.08 1.00
N VAL A 12 -12.85 8.36 1.29
CA VAL A 12 -12.03 9.38 0.65
C VAL A 12 -11.37 10.21 1.73
N VAL A 13 -10.11 10.57 1.54
CA VAL A 13 -9.44 11.60 2.34
C VAL A 13 -9.47 12.92 1.58
N ILE A 14 -9.96 13.96 2.22
CA ILE A 14 -9.98 15.34 1.72
C ILE A 14 -8.91 16.10 2.47
N CYS A 15 -7.93 16.61 1.73
CA CYS A 15 -6.80 17.36 2.27
C CYS A 15 -6.99 18.85 1.97
N HIS A 16 -6.96 19.69 2.99
CA HIS A 16 -6.99 21.14 2.88
C HIS A 16 -5.55 21.67 2.91
N LEU A 17 -5.12 22.25 1.80
CA LEU A 17 -3.76 22.70 1.59
C LEU A 17 -3.70 24.24 1.64
N ASN A 18 -2.74 24.78 2.37
CA ASN A 18 -2.36 26.17 2.25
C ASN A 18 -1.53 26.39 0.98
N LYS A 19 -1.49 27.63 0.51
CA LYS A 19 -0.65 28.00 -0.64
C LYS A 19 0.80 27.53 -0.46
N GLY A 20 1.29 26.79 -1.44
CA GLY A 20 2.66 26.24 -1.48
C GLY A 20 2.79 24.84 -0.90
N GLU A 21 1.81 24.33 -0.15
CA GLU A 21 1.80 22.94 0.31
C GLU A 21 1.62 21.98 -0.85
N LYS A 22 2.13 20.75 -0.67
CA LYS A 22 2.20 19.76 -1.73
C LYS A 22 1.83 18.37 -1.23
N MET A 23 1.06 17.66 -2.06
CA MET A 23 0.76 16.23 -1.87
C MET A 23 1.38 15.40 -2.99
N ILE A 24 1.80 14.19 -2.63
CA ILE A 24 2.30 13.16 -3.56
C ILE A 24 1.32 11.98 -3.52
N SER A 25 0.95 11.43 -4.68
CA SER A 25 0.12 10.22 -4.74
C SER A 25 0.60 9.25 -5.83
N ASP A 26 0.15 8.02 -5.77
CA ASP A 26 0.23 7.12 -6.91
C ASP A 26 -0.72 7.60 -8.03
N SER A 27 -0.44 7.21 -9.27
CA SER A 27 -1.28 7.55 -10.42
C SER A 27 -2.70 7.00 -10.24
N GLY A 28 -3.70 7.85 -10.46
CA GLY A 28 -5.12 7.47 -10.40
C GLY A 28 -5.77 7.61 -9.02
N ALA A 29 -5.03 7.92 -7.96
CA ALA A 29 -5.59 8.08 -6.62
C ALA A 29 -6.39 9.38 -6.43
N MET A 30 -6.07 10.45 -7.17
CA MET A 30 -6.82 11.73 -7.10
C MET A 30 -8.21 11.58 -7.67
N ALA A 31 -9.22 11.90 -6.87
CA ALA A 31 -10.63 11.84 -7.25
C ALA A 31 -11.18 13.21 -7.69
N TRP A 32 -10.90 14.27 -6.93
CA TRP A 32 -11.22 15.65 -7.30
C TRP A 32 -10.27 16.62 -6.61
N MET A 33 -10.19 17.83 -7.13
CA MET A 33 -9.36 18.91 -6.57
C MET A 33 -9.89 20.26 -7.02
N ASP A 34 -9.54 21.31 -6.26
CA ASP A 34 -9.80 22.68 -6.66
C ASP A 34 -8.96 23.09 -7.88
N PRO A 35 -9.46 23.99 -8.75
CA PRO A 35 -8.73 24.46 -9.93
C PRO A 35 -7.40 25.15 -9.63
N CYS A 36 -7.16 25.53 -8.38
CA CYS A 36 -5.89 26.14 -7.95
C CYS A 36 -4.77 25.11 -7.74
N MET A 37 -5.07 23.82 -7.76
CA MET A 37 -4.08 22.74 -7.66
C MET A 37 -3.34 22.56 -8.99
N LYS A 38 -2.02 22.57 -8.95
CA LYS A 38 -1.16 22.25 -10.09
C LYS A 38 -0.67 20.82 -9.98
N MET A 39 -1.05 19.98 -10.93
CA MET A 39 -0.54 18.61 -11.03
C MET A 39 0.71 18.55 -11.89
N GLU A 40 1.71 17.81 -11.43
CA GLU A 40 2.91 17.45 -12.18
C GLU A 40 3.17 15.94 -12.03
N THR A 41 3.40 15.26 -13.14
CA THR A 41 3.72 13.83 -13.12
C THR A 41 5.23 13.65 -13.11
N ASN A 42 5.75 13.11 -12.02
CA ASN A 42 7.18 12.87 -11.83
C ASN A 42 7.55 11.46 -12.34
N GLY A 43 7.77 11.34 -13.65
CA GLY A 43 8.21 10.08 -14.29
C GLY A 43 9.73 9.85 -14.28
N GLY A 44 10.52 10.88 -13.94
CA GLY A 44 11.99 10.82 -14.12
C GLY A 44 12.40 10.81 -15.60
N GLY A 45 13.62 11.28 -15.95
CA GLY A 45 14.16 11.15 -17.31
C GLY A 45 14.29 9.68 -17.74
N ALA A 46 14.30 9.42 -19.04
CA ALA A 46 14.22 8.07 -19.64
C ALA A 46 15.21 7.03 -19.02
N GLY A 47 16.41 7.43 -18.61
CA GLY A 47 17.37 6.53 -17.95
C GLY A 47 17.02 6.15 -16.52
N LYS A 48 16.29 7.02 -15.77
CA LYS A 48 15.82 6.72 -14.42
C LYS A 48 14.55 5.85 -14.43
N ILE A 49 13.74 5.97 -15.48
CA ILE A 49 12.54 5.13 -15.69
C ILE A 49 12.93 3.66 -15.80
N ILE A 50 13.95 3.35 -16.61
CA ILE A 50 14.42 1.97 -16.81
C ILE A 50 14.94 1.35 -15.51
N GLY A 51 15.71 2.09 -14.71
CA GLY A 51 16.19 1.61 -13.40
C GLY A 51 15.07 1.30 -12.42
N ARG A 52 14.05 2.16 -12.36
CA ARG A 52 12.86 1.98 -11.49
C ARG A 52 11.96 0.84 -11.92
N MET A 53 11.83 0.56 -13.22
CA MET A 53 11.12 -0.62 -13.72
C MET A 53 11.71 -1.93 -13.19
N PHE A 54 13.02 -2.01 -13.03
CA PHE A 54 13.69 -3.20 -12.50
C PHE A 54 13.61 -3.31 -10.98
N SER A 55 13.51 -2.20 -10.25
CA SER A 55 13.38 -2.20 -8.79
C SER A 55 11.96 -2.45 -8.27
N GLY A 56 10.94 -2.43 -9.15
CA GLY A 56 9.53 -2.56 -8.75
C GLY A 56 8.96 -1.28 -8.15
N GLU A 57 9.66 -0.15 -8.26
CA GLU A 57 9.13 1.15 -7.86
C GLU A 57 8.02 1.59 -8.81
N THR A 58 7.03 2.31 -8.29
CA THR A 58 5.98 2.90 -9.10
C THR A 58 6.61 3.90 -10.08
N LEU A 59 6.39 3.68 -11.38
CA LEU A 59 7.01 4.47 -12.44
C LEU A 59 6.57 5.93 -12.45
N PHE A 60 5.34 6.17 -12.02
CA PHE A 60 4.73 7.48 -12.12
C PHE A 60 4.05 7.84 -10.80
N ARG A 61 4.52 8.90 -10.17
CA ARG A 61 3.85 9.56 -9.07
C ARG A 61 3.44 10.95 -9.49
N ASN A 62 2.26 11.34 -9.06
CA ASN A 62 1.76 12.68 -9.26
C ASN A 62 2.06 13.52 -8.03
N SER A 63 2.54 14.75 -8.25
CA SER A 63 2.62 15.77 -7.23
C SER A 63 1.59 16.86 -7.50
N TYR A 64 0.94 17.32 -6.46
CA TYR A 64 -0.10 18.36 -6.51
C TYR A 64 0.31 19.52 -5.61
N THR A 65 0.53 20.68 -6.20
CA THR A 65 0.96 21.89 -5.48
C THR A 65 -0.20 22.87 -5.42
N ALA A 66 -0.51 23.38 -4.24
CA ALA A 66 -1.53 24.41 -4.05
C ALA A 66 -0.98 25.80 -4.44
N ASN A 67 -1.47 26.39 -5.52
CA ASN A 67 -1.14 27.76 -5.91
C ASN A 67 -1.86 28.82 -5.07
N LYS A 68 -2.95 28.43 -4.42
CA LYS A 68 -3.75 29.16 -3.41
C LYS A 68 -4.25 28.11 -2.41
N ASP A 69 -4.75 28.57 -1.27
CA ASP A 69 -5.46 27.70 -0.34
C ASP A 69 -6.62 27.00 -1.06
N GLY A 70 -6.75 25.71 -0.84
CA GLY A 70 -7.75 24.88 -1.53
C GLY A 70 -7.67 23.42 -1.11
N LEU A 71 -8.50 22.58 -1.72
CA LEU A 71 -8.58 21.17 -1.36
C LEU A 71 -8.22 20.22 -2.51
N ILE A 72 -7.79 19.03 -2.11
CA ILE A 72 -7.61 17.88 -2.98
C ILE A 72 -8.09 16.63 -2.26
N ALA A 73 -8.74 15.72 -2.98
CA ALA A 73 -9.29 14.48 -2.44
C ALA A 73 -8.69 13.25 -3.12
N PHE A 74 -8.37 12.24 -2.30
CA PHE A 74 -7.87 10.94 -2.74
C PHE A 74 -8.84 9.86 -2.27
N ALA A 75 -9.39 9.10 -3.21
CA ALA A 75 -10.36 8.05 -2.92
C ALA A 75 -9.69 6.69 -2.85
N SER A 76 -10.17 5.84 -1.94
CA SER A 76 -9.78 4.43 -1.91
C SER A 76 -10.24 3.74 -3.20
N SER A 77 -9.40 2.87 -3.73
CA SER A 77 -9.66 2.10 -4.94
C SER A 77 -10.58 0.90 -4.71
N PHE A 78 -10.73 0.48 -3.44
CA PHE A 78 -11.49 -0.70 -3.04
C PHE A 78 -12.24 -0.46 -1.71
N PRO A 79 -13.35 -1.19 -1.45
CA PRO A 79 -14.03 -1.10 -0.18
C PRO A 79 -13.13 -1.44 1.01
N GLY A 80 -13.03 -0.51 1.96
CA GLY A 80 -12.12 -0.68 3.08
C GLY A 80 -12.00 0.53 3.98
N LYS A 81 -10.78 0.88 4.33
CA LYS A 81 -10.46 2.03 5.19
C LYS A 81 -9.28 2.82 4.63
N ILE A 82 -9.29 4.12 4.85
CA ILE A 82 -8.09 4.95 4.77
C ILE A 82 -7.57 5.14 6.20
N VAL A 83 -6.27 4.92 6.38
CA VAL A 83 -5.56 5.13 7.66
C VAL A 83 -4.53 6.22 7.46
N ALA A 84 -4.57 7.24 8.31
CA ALA A 84 -3.53 8.25 8.38
C ALA A 84 -2.40 7.77 9.30
N ILE A 85 -1.17 7.90 8.83
CA ILE A 85 0.04 7.56 9.57
C ILE A 85 0.86 8.83 9.73
N ASP A 86 1.10 9.21 10.98
CA ASP A 86 2.04 10.28 11.31
C ASP A 86 3.46 9.71 11.23
N VAL A 87 4.16 10.10 10.18
CA VAL A 87 5.55 9.70 9.93
C VAL A 87 6.48 10.64 10.67
N GLU A 88 7.33 10.10 11.52
CA GLU A 88 8.33 10.83 12.29
C GLU A 88 9.72 10.24 12.05
N PRO A 89 10.79 11.04 12.12
CA PRO A 89 12.15 10.53 12.03
C PRO A 89 12.41 9.43 13.05
N GLY A 90 12.89 8.28 12.57
CA GLY A 90 13.17 7.10 13.41
C GLY A 90 11.96 6.21 13.73
N LYS A 91 10.76 6.57 13.27
CA LYS A 91 9.55 5.74 13.35
C LYS A 91 9.11 5.31 11.96
N GLU A 92 9.84 4.38 11.40
CA GLU A 92 9.55 3.87 10.06
C GLU A 92 8.47 2.78 10.12
N VAL A 93 7.62 2.74 9.10
CA VAL A 93 6.64 1.66 8.90
C VAL A 93 6.84 1.01 7.54
N ILE A 94 6.48 -0.25 7.45
CA ILE A 94 6.52 -1.04 6.21
C ILE A 94 5.09 -1.35 5.82
N ILE A 95 4.70 -1.02 4.61
CA ILE A 95 3.37 -1.25 4.05
C ILE A 95 3.45 -2.13 2.81
N GLN A 96 2.35 -2.79 2.47
CA GLN A 96 2.20 -3.37 1.15
C GLN A 96 2.20 -2.23 0.10
N LYS A 97 2.88 -2.42 -1.02
CA LYS A 97 3.03 -1.37 -2.06
C LYS A 97 1.68 -0.79 -2.49
N SER A 98 0.69 -1.66 -2.73
CA SER A 98 -0.66 -1.26 -3.13
C SER A 98 -1.45 -0.50 -2.07
N ALA A 99 -0.98 -0.48 -0.83
CA ALA A 99 -1.64 0.27 0.24
C ALA A 99 -1.30 1.77 0.24
N PHE A 100 -0.26 2.23 -0.46
CA PHE A 100 0.05 3.65 -0.52
C PHE A 100 -1.01 4.40 -1.31
N LEU A 101 -1.60 5.44 -0.72
CA LEU A 101 -2.60 6.29 -1.36
C LEU A 101 -2.06 7.68 -1.68
N ALA A 102 -1.65 8.43 -0.66
CA ALA A 102 -1.08 9.77 -0.79
C ALA A 102 -0.23 10.13 0.43
N SER A 103 0.63 11.14 0.29
CA SER A 103 1.42 11.68 1.41
C SER A 103 1.79 13.14 1.21
N GLU A 104 2.18 13.80 2.29
CA GLU A 104 2.90 15.07 2.23
C GLU A 104 4.28 14.89 1.56
N GLU A 105 4.84 15.98 1.03
CA GLU A 105 6.07 15.95 0.20
C GLU A 105 7.32 15.43 0.91
N ASN A 106 7.41 15.59 2.24
CA ASN A 106 8.56 15.16 3.04
C ASN A 106 8.49 13.72 3.52
N VAL A 107 7.45 12.97 3.12
CA VAL A 107 7.35 11.54 3.33
C VAL A 107 8.07 10.83 2.18
N GLU A 108 9.04 10.01 2.55
CA GLU A 108 9.83 9.22 1.62
C GLU A 108 9.32 7.78 1.57
N THR A 109 9.37 7.19 0.38
CA THR A 109 9.00 5.80 0.17
C THR A 109 10.12 5.06 -0.56
N SER A 110 10.46 3.88 -0.09
CA SER A 110 11.47 3.03 -0.73
C SER A 110 11.05 1.56 -0.71
N VAL A 111 11.27 0.84 -1.81
CA VAL A 111 11.03 -0.60 -1.84
C VAL A 111 12.04 -1.29 -0.93
N CYS A 112 11.55 -2.01 0.08
CA CYS A 112 12.39 -2.74 1.03
C CYS A 112 12.31 -4.25 0.85
N PHE A 113 11.30 -4.75 0.14
CA PHE A 113 11.13 -6.17 -0.17
C PHE A 113 10.41 -6.34 -1.50
N ASN A 114 10.91 -7.25 -2.35
CA ASN A 114 10.29 -7.58 -3.63
C ASN A 114 10.47 -9.08 -3.92
N LYS A 115 9.37 -9.84 -3.94
CA LYS A 115 9.37 -11.26 -4.29
C LYS A 115 8.33 -11.53 -5.38
N LYS A 116 8.80 -11.89 -6.57
CA LYS A 116 7.93 -12.33 -7.67
C LYS A 116 7.52 -13.79 -7.45
N PHE A 117 6.26 -14.09 -7.71
CA PHE A 117 5.72 -15.43 -7.65
C PHE A 117 5.35 -15.90 -9.07
N SER A 118 5.72 -17.13 -9.43
CA SER A 118 5.43 -17.72 -10.75
C SER A 118 3.93 -17.95 -11.02
N SER A 119 3.08 -17.84 -10.01
CA SER A 119 1.64 -18.11 -10.08
C SER A 119 0.75 -16.95 -10.51
N GLY A 120 1.33 -15.79 -10.87
CA GLY A 120 0.53 -14.60 -11.23
C GLY A 120 -0.27 -13.99 -10.07
N ILE A 121 -0.11 -14.51 -8.85
CA ILE A 121 -0.67 -13.94 -7.63
C ILE A 121 -0.13 -12.50 -7.48
N PHE A 122 -0.96 -11.57 -7.03
CA PHE A 122 -0.64 -10.13 -6.94
C PHE A 122 -0.47 -9.44 -8.31
N GLY A 123 -1.26 -9.83 -9.33
CA GLY A 123 -1.30 -9.13 -10.61
C GLY A 123 -0.03 -9.21 -11.46
N GLY A 124 0.85 -10.20 -11.20
CA GLY A 124 2.12 -10.38 -11.93
C GLY A 124 3.29 -9.52 -11.43
N GLU A 125 3.04 -8.48 -10.62
CA GLU A 125 4.11 -7.66 -10.03
C GLU A 125 4.83 -8.36 -8.87
N GLY A 126 4.18 -9.32 -8.21
CA GLY A 126 4.68 -9.99 -7.02
C GLY A 126 4.26 -9.29 -5.72
N PHE A 127 4.74 -9.81 -4.60
CA PHE A 127 4.54 -9.18 -3.30
C PHE A 127 5.66 -8.19 -3.04
N ILE A 128 5.29 -6.92 -2.95
CA ILE A 128 6.22 -5.82 -2.79
C ILE A 128 5.86 -5.07 -1.52
N LEU A 129 6.86 -4.84 -0.68
CA LEU A 129 6.74 -4.00 0.51
C LEU A 129 7.52 -2.71 0.33
N THR A 130 6.93 -1.64 0.79
CA THR A 130 7.46 -0.28 0.75
C THR A 130 7.66 0.22 2.17
N LYS A 131 8.86 0.70 2.45
CA LYS A 131 9.18 1.41 3.69
C LYS A 131 8.77 2.86 3.54
N ILE A 132 8.08 3.37 4.55
CA ILE A 132 7.69 4.77 4.71
C ILE A 132 8.60 5.38 5.77
N SER A 133 9.21 6.50 5.45
CA SER A 133 10.14 7.24 6.30
C SER A 133 10.03 8.76 6.06
N GLY A 134 10.85 9.55 6.74
CA GLY A 134 10.81 11.00 6.63
C GLY A 134 9.93 11.64 7.70
N HIS A 135 9.13 12.64 7.31
CA HIS A 135 8.26 13.33 8.25
C HIS A 135 7.02 13.90 7.53
N GLY A 136 5.86 13.85 8.21
CA GLY A 136 4.57 14.31 7.71
C GLY A 136 3.51 13.22 7.75
N THR A 137 2.36 13.47 7.12
CA THR A 137 1.25 12.53 7.09
C THR A 137 1.30 11.67 5.83
N CYS A 138 1.17 10.35 6.00
CA CYS A 138 1.00 9.38 4.92
C CYS A 138 -0.40 8.74 5.05
N PHE A 139 -1.14 8.68 3.96
CA PHE A 139 -2.43 8.00 3.87
C PHE A 139 -2.24 6.67 3.17
N ILE A 140 -2.73 5.61 3.80
CA ILE A 140 -2.76 4.27 3.21
C ILE A 140 -4.20 3.78 3.08
N GLU A 141 -4.49 3.05 2.01
CA GLU A 141 -5.75 2.32 1.85
C GLU A 141 -5.56 0.86 2.29
N ILE A 142 -6.57 0.31 2.94
CA ILE A 142 -6.59 -1.05 3.45
C ILE A 142 -7.90 -1.72 3.01
N ASP A 143 -7.77 -2.88 2.40
CA ASP A 143 -8.89 -3.63 1.83
C ASP A 143 -9.75 -4.28 2.91
N GLY A 144 -11.03 -3.92 2.98
CA GLY A 144 -11.96 -4.40 3.99
C GLY A 144 -11.75 -3.76 5.38
N SER A 145 -11.71 -4.56 6.43
CA SER A 145 -11.50 -4.12 7.80
C SER A 145 -10.06 -4.38 8.25
N THR A 146 -9.63 -3.63 9.28
CA THR A 146 -8.32 -3.80 9.91
C THR A 146 -8.41 -4.59 11.20
N VAL A 147 -7.43 -5.46 11.44
CA VAL A 147 -7.17 -6.06 12.75
C VAL A 147 -5.72 -5.79 13.11
N GLU A 148 -5.48 -5.27 14.31
CA GLU A 148 -4.16 -4.89 14.79
C GLU A 148 -3.66 -5.87 15.85
N TYR A 149 -2.38 -6.22 15.78
CA TYR A 149 -1.69 -7.03 16.78
C TYR A 149 -0.40 -6.36 17.19
N ASN A 150 -0.07 -6.41 18.48
CA ASN A 150 1.22 -6.02 19.01
C ASN A 150 2.01 -7.28 19.36
N LEU A 151 3.01 -7.60 18.57
CA LEU A 151 3.86 -8.76 18.79
C LEU A 151 4.95 -8.45 19.81
N LEU A 152 5.11 -9.33 20.79
CA LEU A 152 6.21 -9.27 21.75
C LEU A 152 7.54 -9.68 21.09
N PRO A 153 8.71 -9.35 21.70
CA PRO A 153 10.00 -9.82 21.21
C PRO A 153 10.02 -11.35 21.01
N GLY A 154 10.33 -11.78 19.77
CA GLY A 154 10.37 -13.20 19.40
C GLY A 154 9.01 -13.85 19.16
N GLN A 155 7.90 -13.18 19.46
CA GLN A 155 6.57 -13.68 19.10
C GLN A 155 6.39 -13.69 17.59
N GLN A 156 5.82 -14.77 17.07
CA GLN A 156 5.60 -14.94 15.64
C GLN A 156 4.11 -15.04 15.31
N MET A 157 3.75 -14.52 14.13
CA MET A 157 2.45 -14.72 13.52
C MET A 157 2.62 -15.16 12.08
N VAL A 158 1.90 -16.20 11.68
CA VAL A 158 1.84 -16.70 10.31
C VAL A 158 0.61 -16.08 9.65
N ILE A 159 0.82 -15.38 8.53
CA ILE A 159 -0.21 -14.63 7.81
C ILE A 159 -0.18 -15.08 6.35
N ASP A 160 -1.33 -15.36 5.74
CA ASP A 160 -1.38 -15.45 4.27
C ASP A 160 -0.88 -14.11 3.69
N THR A 161 0.07 -14.22 2.77
CA THR A 161 0.90 -13.07 2.34
C THR A 161 0.07 -11.85 1.93
N GLY A 162 -1.09 -12.01 1.29
CA GLY A 162 -1.97 -10.92 0.88
C GLY A 162 -2.67 -10.17 2.02
N TYR A 163 -2.74 -10.76 3.21
CA TYR A 163 -3.45 -10.17 4.34
C TYR A 163 -2.60 -9.23 5.19
N LEU A 164 -1.28 -9.23 5.06
CA LEU A 164 -0.41 -8.26 5.75
C LEU A 164 -0.48 -6.90 5.04
N ALA A 165 -1.10 -5.91 5.65
CA ALA A 165 -1.20 -4.56 5.11
C ALA A 165 -0.06 -3.64 5.58
N MET A 166 0.30 -3.71 6.87
CA MET A 166 1.34 -2.86 7.47
C MET A 166 2.03 -3.57 8.63
N MET A 167 3.29 -3.23 8.87
CA MET A 167 4.03 -3.59 10.07
C MET A 167 5.03 -2.50 10.46
N ASP A 168 5.38 -2.42 11.74
CA ASP A 168 6.48 -1.59 12.20
C ASP A 168 7.80 -2.10 11.63
N ALA A 169 8.74 -1.19 11.34
CA ALA A 169 10.07 -1.56 10.83
C ALA A 169 10.93 -2.35 11.85
N THR A 170 10.51 -2.40 13.12
CA THR A 170 11.12 -3.24 14.16
C THR A 170 10.77 -4.72 14.01
N CYS A 171 9.69 -5.06 13.31
CA CYS A 171 9.34 -6.43 12.98
C CYS A 171 10.27 -7.01 11.93
N LYS A 172 10.52 -8.31 12.02
CA LYS A 172 11.21 -9.10 10.97
C LYS A 172 10.19 -9.92 10.21
N MET A 173 10.43 -10.11 8.93
CA MET A 173 9.53 -10.86 8.06
C MET A 173 10.30 -11.91 7.26
N ASP A 174 9.70 -13.08 7.10
CA ASP A 174 10.13 -14.14 6.19
C ASP A 174 8.94 -14.69 5.40
N ILE A 175 9.15 -15.05 4.13
CA ILE A 175 8.11 -15.65 3.29
C ILE A 175 8.42 -17.13 3.08
N GLN A 176 7.51 -17.96 3.54
CA GLN A 176 7.57 -19.41 3.47
C GLN A 176 6.54 -19.97 2.49
N SER A 177 6.93 -20.95 1.69
CA SER A 177 5.97 -21.69 0.88
C SER A 177 5.15 -22.64 1.73
N VAL A 178 3.84 -22.72 1.49
CA VAL A 178 2.96 -23.69 2.17
C VAL A 178 3.45 -25.11 1.85
N PRO A 179 3.74 -25.96 2.87
CA PRO A 179 4.22 -27.32 2.63
C PRO A 179 3.15 -28.22 2.02
N GLY A 180 3.60 -29.10 1.09
CA GLY A 180 2.79 -30.19 0.55
C GLY A 180 1.96 -29.82 -0.70
N LEU A 181 2.05 -30.67 -1.74
CA LEU A 181 1.33 -30.48 -3.00
C LEU A 181 -0.20 -30.46 -2.82
N LYS A 182 -0.75 -31.28 -1.92
CA LYS A 182 -2.20 -31.30 -1.64
C LYS A 182 -2.68 -29.99 -1.03
N ASN A 183 -1.91 -29.41 -0.12
CA ASN A 183 -2.26 -28.14 0.53
C ASN A 183 -2.19 -26.97 -0.46
N LYS A 184 -1.25 -27.02 -1.41
CA LYS A 184 -1.12 -25.99 -2.46
C LYS A 184 -2.28 -25.97 -3.47
N PHE A 185 -2.85 -27.13 -3.81
CA PHE A 185 -3.89 -27.22 -4.85
C PHE A 185 -5.30 -27.43 -4.31
N LEU A 186 -5.46 -27.99 -3.12
CA LEU A 186 -6.76 -28.37 -2.57
C LEU A 186 -7.11 -27.59 -1.28
N GLY A 187 -6.14 -26.95 -0.64
CA GLY A 187 -6.35 -26.27 0.64
C GLY A 187 -7.09 -24.93 0.53
N GLY A 188 -7.16 -24.33 -0.66
CA GLY A 188 -7.79 -23.01 -0.85
C GLY A 188 -7.05 -21.84 -0.21
N GLU A 189 -5.97 -22.14 0.53
CA GLU A 189 -5.08 -21.15 1.14
C GLU A 189 -4.08 -20.63 0.10
N GLY A 190 -3.52 -19.43 0.35
CA GLY A 190 -2.45 -18.88 -0.49
C GLY A 190 -1.25 -19.81 -0.63
N LEU A 191 -0.50 -19.68 -1.71
CA LEU A 191 0.70 -20.51 -1.96
C LEU A 191 1.88 -20.17 -1.03
N PHE A 192 1.82 -19.01 -0.38
CA PHE A 192 2.89 -18.46 0.44
C PHE A 192 2.33 -17.82 1.70
N ASN A 193 2.97 -18.10 2.80
CA ASN A 193 2.73 -17.45 4.08
C ASN A 193 3.84 -16.48 4.41
N THR A 194 3.48 -15.37 5.01
CA THR A 194 4.39 -14.42 5.64
C THR A 194 4.47 -14.73 7.13
N VAL A 195 5.67 -15.02 7.62
CA VAL A 195 5.92 -15.15 9.05
C VAL A 195 6.49 -13.83 9.54
N VAL A 196 5.72 -13.14 10.38
CA VAL A 196 6.17 -11.89 11.01
C VAL A 196 6.61 -12.16 12.43
N THR A 197 7.79 -11.68 12.80
CA THR A 197 8.39 -11.81 14.14
C THR A 197 8.52 -10.44 14.78
N GLY A 198 7.96 -10.23 15.96
CA GLY A 198 8.08 -9.02 16.76
C GLY A 198 9.49 -8.79 17.33
N PRO A 199 9.72 -7.63 17.95
CA PRO A 199 8.69 -6.77 18.51
C PRO A 199 8.13 -5.75 17.52
N GLY A 200 6.82 -5.41 17.65
CA GLY A 200 6.20 -4.33 16.91
C GLY A 200 4.73 -4.57 16.60
N LYS A 201 4.08 -3.52 16.11
CA LYS A 201 2.69 -3.58 15.66
C LYS A 201 2.62 -4.11 14.23
N ILE A 202 1.59 -4.94 13.98
CA ILE A 202 1.20 -5.36 12.64
C ILE A 202 -0.27 -5.05 12.41
N VAL A 203 -0.63 -4.74 11.17
CA VAL A 203 -2.01 -4.52 10.74
C VAL A 203 -2.31 -5.51 9.62
N VAL A 204 -3.34 -6.30 9.81
CA VAL A 204 -3.85 -7.22 8.79
C VAL A 204 -5.18 -6.70 8.25
N GLN A 205 -5.40 -6.94 6.96
CA GLN A 205 -6.63 -6.60 6.23
C GLN A 205 -7.50 -7.84 6.06
N THR A 206 -8.83 -7.65 6.02
CA THR A 206 -9.75 -8.79 6.01
C THR A 206 -10.21 -9.21 4.62
N MET A 207 -10.00 -8.39 3.58
CA MET A 207 -10.48 -8.66 2.23
C MET A 207 -9.50 -8.15 1.17
N PRO A 208 -8.25 -8.69 1.11
CA PRO A 208 -7.29 -8.24 0.11
C PRO A 208 -7.84 -8.43 -1.31
N ILE A 209 -7.66 -7.43 -2.17
CA ILE A 209 -8.17 -7.44 -3.54
C ILE A 209 -7.71 -8.68 -4.34
N SER A 210 -6.54 -9.21 -4.04
CA SER A 210 -6.02 -10.44 -4.63
C SER A 210 -6.89 -11.66 -4.30
N ALA A 211 -7.38 -11.77 -3.06
CA ALA A 211 -8.28 -12.84 -2.65
C ALA A 211 -9.65 -12.71 -3.33
N VAL A 212 -10.17 -11.49 -3.46
CA VAL A 212 -11.41 -11.21 -4.20
C VAL A 212 -11.25 -11.56 -5.67
N ALA A 213 -10.18 -11.10 -6.32
CA ALA A 213 -9.89 -11.42 -7.72
C ALA A 213 -9.81 -12.94 -7.96
N ASN A 214 -9.11 -13.68 -7.09
CA ASN A 214 -9.02 -15.14 -7.16
C ASN A 214 -10.39 -15.81 -6.97
N SER A 215 -11.23 -15.27 -6.10
CA SER A 215 -12.59 -15.78 -5.87
C SER A 215 -13.49 -15.56 -7.08
N LEU A 216 -13.34 -14.43 -7.76
CA LEU A 216 -14.14 -14.08 -8.95
C LEU A 216 -13.62 -14.76 -10.21
N ALA A 217 -12.32 -15.05 -10.34
CA ALA A 217 -11.71 -15.62 -11.54
C ALA A 217 -12.37 -16.92 -12.00
N ARG A 218 -12.88 -17.74 -11.07
CA ARG A 218 -13.60 -18.99 -11.38
C ARG A 218 -14.96 -18.79 -12.08
N PHE A 219 -15.51 -17.58 -12.01
CA PHE A 219 -16.80 -17.25 -12.65
C PHE A 219 -16.62 -16.64 -14.04
N PHE A 220 -15.40 -16.30 -14.43
CA PHE A 220 -15.11 -15.78 -15.77
C PHE A 220 -14.65 -16.91 -16.68
N PRO A 221 -15.07 -16.92 -17.98
CA PRO A 221 -14.56 -17.87 -18.94
C PRO A 221 -13.03 -17.77 -19.03
N GLN A 222 -12.34 -18.88 -18.82
CA GLN A 222 -10.91 -18.93 -19.11
C GLN A 222 -10.77 -18.89 -20.62
N GLY A 223 -10.21 -17.81 -21.17
CA GLY A 223 -9.89 -17.72 -22.58
C GLY A 223 -9.00 -18.90 -23.00
N LYS A 224 -9.36 -19.54 -24.10
CA LYS A 224 -8.58 -20.61 -24.74
C LYS A 224 -7.31 -20.01 -25.31
#